data_fde77a10a7a2e7984603c4463ddffa5f
#
_entry.id   fde77a10a7a2e7984603c4463ddffa5f
#
_cell.length_a   1.000
_cell.length_b   1.000
_cell.length_c   1.000
_cell.angle_alpha   90.00
_cell.angle_beta   90.00
_cell.angle_gamma   90.00
#
_symmetry.space_group_name_H-M   'P 1'
#
loop_
_entity.id
_entity.type
_entity.pdbx_description
1 polymer ?
#
loop_
_entity_poly.entity_id
_entity_poly.type
_entity_poly.pdbx_seq_one_letter_code
_entity_poly.pdbx_strand_id
1 'polypeptide(L)'
;PGRRPHYLVYGHYDVQPPEPLEQWDTPPFEPTIRNGAVYARGATDNKGQHFAHLKAVEAFLQTGTELPCDLTFVIEGEEEVGSESLVQFLRQKKKELKCDAVVVSDTGMPSKKHPALTYSLRGVTAMEVTVRGPKADLHSGIYGGSGDTPALVLCQRLAALRDTRGRGAVPGFYDRVEKLTRYEREQMKRLPISAAQYRKLLGVPALFGEAGYSHHELRSARPTLEINGLTSGYQ
;
A
#
# COMPACT_ATOMS: atom_id res chain seq x y z
N PRO A 1 25.56 32.13 -9.52
CA PRO A 1 24.78 31.25 -8.67
C PRO A 1 23.79 30.48 -9.55
N GLY A 2 23.85 29.13 -9.50
CA GLY A 2 22.94 28.28 -10.24
C GLY A 2 21.49 28.41 -9.71
N ARG A 3 20.52 28.02 -10.52
CA ARG A 3 19.11 27.95 -10.10
C ARG A 3 18.99 27.01 -8.90
N ARG A 4 18.28 27.43 -7.83
CA ARG A 4 17.97 26.55 -6.70
C ARG A 4 17.00 25.46 -7.16
N PRO A 5 17.21 24.19 -6.77
CA PRO A 5 16.22 23.14 -7.05
C PRO A 5 14.93 23.40 -6.29
N HIS A 6 13.80 23.09 -6.92
CA HIS A 6 12.47 23.22 -6.31
C HIS A 6 11.85 21.85 -6.12
N TYR A 7 11.50 21.50 -4.89
CA TYR A 7 10.82 20.24 -4.55
C TYR A 7 9.41 20.49 -4.07
N LEU A 8 8.50 19.65 -4.52
CA LEU A 8 7.13 19.61 -4.01
C LEU A 8 7.03 18.45 -3.04
N VAL A 9 6.66 18.73 -1.79
CA VAL A 9 6.45 17.74 -0.75
C VAL A 9 4.95 17.48 -0.65
N TYR A 10 4.54 16.25 -0.94
CA TYR A 10 3.16 15.82 -0.86
C TYR A 10 2.89 15.04 0.43
N GLY A 11 1.70 15.21 0.98
CA GLY A 11 1.17 14.43 2.09
C GLY A 11 -0.34 14.57 2.22
N HIS A 12 -0.95 13.72 3.05
CA HIS A 12 -2.38 13.79 3.36
C HIS A 12 -2.64 13.83 4.86
N TYR A 13 -3.81 14.34 5.27
CA TYR A 13 -4.21 14.42 6.67
C TYR A 13 -5.49 13.65 7.01
N ASP A 14 -6.23 13.21 6.02
CA ASP A 14 -7.32 12.27 6.21
C ASP A 14 -6.80 10.90 6.62
N VAL A 15 -7.68 10.04 7.08
CA VAL A 15 -7.29 8.76 7.67
C VAL A 15 -8.37 7.72 7.42
N GLN A 16 -7.97 6.45 7.34
CA GLN A 16 -8.88 5.32 7.27
C GLN A 16 -9.78 5.24 8.52
N PRO A 17 -11.00 4.69 8.39
CA PRO A 17 -11.86 4.38 9.52
C PRO A 17 -11.13 3.56 10.59
N PRO A 18 -11.40 3.79 11.89
CA PRO A 18 -10.67 3.12 12.97
C PRO A 18 -11.20 1.72 13.31
N GLU A 19 -12.26 1.26 12.69
CA GLU A 19 -12.87 -0.03 12.96
C GLU A 19 -11.91 -1.21 12.65
N PRO A 20 -11.98 -2.31 13.42
CA PRO A 20 -12.84 -2.51 14.58
C PRO A 20 -12.26 -1.89 15.87
N LEU A 21 -13.10 -1.10 16.58
CA LEU A 21 -12.66 -0.30 17.75
C LEU A 21 -12.16 -1.15 18.93
N GLU A 22 -12.67 -2.35 19.09
CA GLU A 22 -12.28 -3.28 20.15
C GLU A 22 -10.85 -3.82 20.03
N GLN A 23 -10.18 -3.62 18.91
CA GLN A 23 -8.79 -4.02 18.72
C GLN A 23 -7.79 -2.92 19.11
N TRP A 24 -8.27 -1.75 19.50
CA TRP A 24 -7.41 -0.67 19.94
C TRP A 24 -7.14 -0.74 21.45
N ASP A 25 -5.87 -0.69 21.85
CA ASP A 25 -5.47 -0.58 23.26
C ASP A 25 -5.82 0.77 23.89
N THR A 26 -5.93 1.82 23.07
CA THR A 26 -6.28 3.19 23.46
C THR A 26 -7.16 3.80 22.37
N PRO A 27 -8.04 4.78 22.68
CA PRO A 27 -8.89 5.39 21.69
C PRO A 27 -8.11 5.86 20.46
N PRO A 28 -8.54 5.52 19.24
CA PRO A 28 -7.74 5.72 18.01
C PRO A 28 -7.45 7.20 17.70
N PHE A 29 -8.30 8.12 18.13
CA PHE A 29 -8.14 9.56 17.91
C PHE A 29 -7.62 10.34 19.13
N GLU A 30 -7.21 9.63 20.19
CA GLU A 30 -6.54 10.20 21.37
C GLU A 30 -5.05 9.80 21.38
N PRO A 31 -4.16 10.65 20.85
CA PRO A 31 -2.75 10.31 20.72
C PRO A 31 -2.13 9.92 22.06
N THR A 32 -1.63 8.71 22.17
CA THR A 32 -1.03 8.18 23.39
C THR A 32 0.45 7.89 23.17
N ILE A 33 1.31 8.40 24.08
CA ILE A 33 2.75 8.14 24.04
C ILE A 33 3.06 6.91 24.89
N ARG A 34 3.60 5.87 24.25
CA ARG A 34 4.04 4.63 24.91
C ARG A 34 5.41 4.23 24.39
N ASN A 35 6.35 3.96 25.28
CA ASN A 35 7.71 3.52 24.93
C ASN A 35 8.43 4.42 23.89
N GLY A 36 8.21 5.74 23.99
CA GLY A 36 8.82 6.70 23.08
C GLY A 36 8.23 6.71 21.64
N ALA A 37 7.02 6.18 21.48
CA ALA A 37 6.27 6.21 20.22
C ALA A 37 4.85 6.75 20.44
N VAL A 38 4.32 7.45 19.45
CA VAL A 38 2.94 7.94 19.43
C VAL A 38 2.04 6.90 18.77
N TYR A 39 0.98 6.55 19.47
CA TYR A 39 -0.05 5.62 18.99
C TYR A 39 -1.36 6.36 18.77
N ALA A 40 -1.79 6.45 17.53
CA ALA A 40 -3.09 6.97 17.11
C ALA A 40 -3.34 6.64 15.64
N ARG A 41 -4.60 6.68 15.20
CA ARG A 41 -4.94 6.63 13.77
C ARG A 41 -4.34 7.86 13.07
N GLY A 42 -3.67 7.67 11.92
CA GLY A 42 -3.03 8.74 11.19
C GLY A 42 -1.63 9.16 11.69
N ALA A 43 -1.13 8.57 12.79
CA ALA A 43 0.20 8.90 13.32
C ALA A 43 1.35 8.54 12.37
N THR A 44 1.22 7.45 11.61
CA THR A 44 2.20 6.99 10.62
C THR A 44 1.67 6.95 9.19
N ASP A 45 0.42 7.29 9.00
CA ASP A 45 -0.27 7.33 7.74
C ASP A 45 -1.23 8.52 7.75
N ASN A 46 -0.84 9.69 7.27
CA ASN A 46 0.51 10.06 6.82
C ASN A 46 1.05 11.28 7.58
N LYS A 47 0.42 11.65 8.73
CA LYS A 47 0.76 12.90 9.48
C LYS A 47 2.21 12.91 9.99
N GLY A 48 2.73 11.76 10.44
CA GLY A 48 4.08 11.69 11.01
C GLY A 48 5.16 12.00 9.99
N GLN A 49 5.04 11.53 8.78
CA GLN A 49 6.04 11.70 7.72
C GLN A 49 6.11 13.16 7.28
N HIS A 50 4.98 13.79 6.93
CA HIS A 50 5.04 15.18 6.51
C HIS A 50 5.31 16.13 7.68
N PHE A 51 4.94 15.78 8.91
CA PHE A 51 5.39 16.52 10.10
C PHE A 51 6.92 16.51 10.24
N ALA A 52 7.58 15.39 9.95
CA ALA A 52 9.05 15.34 9.93
C ALA A 52 9.66 16.30 8.91
N HIS A 53 9.09 16.45 7.73
CA HIS A 53 9.52 17.45 6.75
C HIS A 53 9.34 18.89 7.26
N LEU A 54 8.20 19.17 7.87
CA LEU A 54 7.95 20.50 8.46
C LEU A 54 8.95 20.81 9.58
N LYS A 55 9.26 19.82 10.45
CA LYS A 55 10.26 19.98 11.51
C LYS A 55 11.68 20.17 10.96
N ALA A 56 12.01 19.55 9.84
CA ALA A 56 13.28 19.79 9.17
C ALA A 56 13.39 21.25 8.67
N VAL A 57 12.34 21.78 8.04
CA VAL A 57 12.28 23.19 7.61
C VAL A 57 12.38 24.12 8.81
N GLU A 58 11.62 23.85 9.87
CA GLU A 58 11.66 24.63 11.12
C GLU A 58 13.09 24.70 11.69
N ALA A 59 13.82 23.58 11.70
CA ALA A 59 15.19 23.54 12.19
C ALA A 59 16.15 24.44 11.37
N PHE A 60 16.01 24.48 10.05
CA PHE A 60 16.76 25.41 9.20
C PHE A 60 16.44 26.86 9.56
N LEU A 61 15.16 27.19 9.68
CA LEU A 61 14.73 28.55 10.00
C LEU A 61 15.19 29.01 11.39
N GLN A 62 15.11 28.15 12.41
CA GLN A 62 15.53 28.46 13.77
C GLN A 62 17.03 28.62 13.90
N THR A 63 17.83 27.95 13.11
CA THR A 63 19.29 28.09 13.12
C THR A 63 19.78 29.23 12.24
N GLY A 64 18.89 29.98 11.57
CA GLY A 64 19.25 30.98 10.59
C GLY A 64 19.99 30.45 9.37
N THR A 65 19.94 29.14 9.15
CA THR A 65 20.55 28.47 8.00
C THR A 65 19.63 28.57 6.80
N GLU A 66 20.14 29.04 5.69
CA GLU A 66 19.35 29.12 4.45
C GLU A 66 19.05 27.71 3.91
N LEU A 67 17.79 27.47 3.52
CA LEU A 67 17.41 26.24 2.84
C LEU A 67 18.15 26.13 1.49
N PRO A 68 18.73 24.97 1.16
CA PRO A 68 19.48 24.79 -0.10
C PRO A 68 18.55 24.66 -1.31
N CYS A 69 17.24 24.63 -1.12
CA CYS A 69 16.23 24.42 -2.15
C CYS A 69 14.96 25.23 -1.85
N ASP A 70 14.13 25.40 -2.86
CA ASP A 70 12.77 25.89 -2.71
C ASP A 70 11.83 24.72 -2.43
N LEU A 71 10.86 24.92 -1.54
CA LEU A 71 9.91 23.90 -1.13
C LEU A 71 8.47 24.39 -1.31
N THR A 72 7.63 23.55 -1.88
CA THR A 72 6.17 23.71 -1.89
C THR A 72 5.55 22.49 -1.23
N PHE A 73 4.70 22.72 -0.23
CA PHE A 73 3.92 21.65 0.40
C PHE A 73 2.53 21.59 -0.23
N VAL A 74 2.11 20.40 -0.66
CA VAL A 74 0.75 20.08 -1.09
C VAL A 74 0.21 19.04 -0.14
N ILE A 75 -0.78 19.42 0.66
CA ILE A 75 -1.37 18.55 1.69
C ILE A 75 -2.86 18.45 1.42
N GLU A 76 -3.36 17.23 1.23
CA GLU A 76 -4.75 16.95 0.91
C GLU A 76 -5.51 16.23 2.04
N GLY A 77 -6.81 16.05 1.86
CA GLY A 77 -7.71 15.38 2.81
C GLY A 77 -8.63 14.35 2.18
N GLU A 78 -8.27 13.77 1.03
CA GLU A 78 -9.07 12.78 0.29
C GLU A 78 -8.23 11.60 -0.21
N GLU A 79 -6.99 11.42 0.28
CA GLU A 79 -6.10 10.35 -0.22
C GLU A 79 -6.73 8.98 0.01
N GLU A 80 -7.28 8.76 1.18
CA GLU A 80 -7.85 7.50 1.62
C GLU A 80 -9.19 7.14 0.95
N VAL A 81 -9.71 8.05 0.12
CA VAL A 81 -10.92 7.86 -0.68
C VAL A 81 -10.69 8.13 -2.18
N GLY A 82 -9.41 8.26 -2.60
CA GLY A 82 -9.01 8.29 -4.01
C GLY A 82 -8.70 9.65 -4.61
N SER A 83 -8.54 10.73 -3.81
CA SER A 83 -8.00 12.03 -4.22
C SER A 83 -8.70 12.68 -5.43
N GLU A 84 -10.01 12.61 -5.53
CA GLU A 84 -10.74 13.09 -6.70
C GLU A 84 -10.52 14.60 -6.93
N SER A 85 -10.58 15.39 -5.87
CA SER A 85 -10.36 16.85 -5.94
C SER A 85 -8.91 17.21 -6.25
N LEU A 86 -7.93 16.41 -5.82
CA LEU A 86 -6.52 16.66 -6.07
C LEU A 86 -6.21 16.69 -7.57
N VAL A 87 -6.79 15.80 -8.36
CA VAL A 87 -6.56 15.74 -9.82
C VAL A 87 -6.98 17.04 -10.50
N GLN A 88 -8.11 17.62 -10.09
CA GLN A 88 -8.60 18.90 -10.61
C GLN A 88 -7.71 20.06 -10.15
N PHE A 89 -7.33 20.07 -8.87
CA PHE A 89 -6.42 21.08 -8.31
C PHE A 89 -5.06 21.10 -9.03
N LEU A 90 -4.45 19.95 -9.24
CA LEU A 90 -3.16 19.83 -9.94
C LEU A 90 -3.25 20.33 -11.40
N ARG A 91 -4.36 20.06 -12.08
CA ARG A 91 -4.58 20.58 -13.45
C ARG A 91 -4.67 22.11 -13.45
N GLN A 92 -5.40 22.69 -12.51
CA GLN A 92 -5.60 24.14 -12.41
C GLN A 92 -4.31 24.84 -12.01
N LYS A 93 -3.54 24.26 -11.07
CA LYS A 93 -2.32 24.84 -10.49
C LYS A 93 -1.02 24.37 -11.14
N LYS A 94 -1.09 23.68 -12.29
CA LYS A 94 0.06 23.06 -12.97
C LYS A 94 1.26 24.01 -13.15
N LYS A 95 1.03 25.30 -13.40
CA LYS A 95 2.12 26.28 -13.60
C LYS A 95 2.77 26.67 -12.28
N GLU A 96 1.97 26.84 -11.22
CA GLU A 96 2.41 27.23 -9.88
C GLU A 96 3.16 26.09 -9.17
N LEU A 97 2.72 24.84 -9.41
CA LEU A 97 3.26 23.62 -8.82
C LEU A 97 4.43 23.01 -9.63
N LYS A 98 4.95 23.72 -10.64
CA LYS A 98 6.09 23.22 -11.42
C LYS A 98 7.31 23.09 -10.51
N CYS A 99 7.85 21.89 -10.41
CA CYS A 99 8.99 21.53 -9.57
C CYS A 99 10.00 20.66 -10.33
N ASP A 100 11.17 20.45 -9.74
CA ASP A 100 12.21 19.55 -10.27
C ASP A 100 11.96 18.10 -9.86
N ALA A 101 11.41 17.88 -8.66
CA ALA A 101 10.98 16.57 -8.19
C ALA A 101 9.84 16.66 -7.17
N VAL A 102 9.07 15.58 -7.05
CA VAL A 102 8.04 15.42 -6.03
C VAL A 102 8.55 14.43 -4.99
N VAL A 103 8.38 14.80 -3.71
CA VAL A 103 8.71 13.96 -2.56
C VAL A 103 7.41 13.46 -1.94
N VAL A 104 7.19 12.16 -2.00
CA VAL A 104 6.05 11.48 -1.38
C VAL A 104 6.60 10.54 -0.32
N SER A 105 6.37 10.86 0.95
CA SER A 105 6.92 10.08 2.07
C SER A 105 5.86 9.18 2.74
N ASP A 106 4.87 8.77 1.96
CA ASP A 106 3.80 7.90 2.43
C ASP A 106 4.21 6.43 2.43
N THR A 107 5.25 6.14 3.17
CA THR A 107 5.85 4.80 3.28
C THR A 107 6.45 4.60 4.66
N GLY A 108 6.59 3.32 5.07
CA GLY A 108 7.22 2.98 6.34
C GLY A 108 8.74 2.89 6.25
N MET A 109 9.42 3.20 7.35
CA MET A 109 10.83 2.85 7.51
C MET A 109 10.99 1.35 7.86
N PRO A 110 11.97 0.64 7.30
CA PRO A 110 12.25 -0.76 7.65
C PRO A 110 12.53 -0.98 9.14
N SER A 111 13.19 -0.03 9.79
CA SER A 111 13.35 0.05 11.25
C SER A 111 13.89 1.41 11.67
N LYS A 112 13.87 1.72 12.98
CA LYS A 112 14.45 2.96 13.54
C LYS A 112 15.95 3.15 13.20
N LYS A 113 16.68 2.09 12.88
CA LYS A 113 18.12 2.13 12.57
C LYS A 113 18.45 2.00 11.09
N HIS A 114 17.45 1.80 10.24
CA HIS A 114 17.63 1.57 8.81
C HIS A 114 16.78 2.56 8.02
N PRO A 115 17.29 3.78 7.81
CA PRO A 115 16.62 4.71 6.91
C PRO A 115 16.60 4.12 5.50
N ALA A 116 15.50 4.33 4.79
CA ALA A 116 15.32 3.85 3.43
C ALA A 116 14.61 4.90 2.58
N LEU A 117 14.96 4.93 1.32
CA LEU A 117 14.28 5.72 0.30
C LEU A 117 13.50 4.77 -0.61
N THR A 118 12.18 4.89 -0.58
CA THR A 118 11.31 4.20 -1.54
C THR A 118 11.35 4.99 -2.86
N TYR A 119 11.85 4.37 -3.91
CA TYR A 119 12.01 5.02 -5.21
C TYR A 119 11.07 4.46 -6.28
N SER A 120 10.32 3.40 -5.97
CA SER A 120 9.36 2.76 -6.86
C SER A 120 8.28 2.03 -6.08
N LEU A 121 7.08 1.97 -6.64
CA LEU A 121 5.94 1.25 -6.10
C LEU A 121 5.40 0.30 -7.15
N ARG A 122 4.68 -0.73 -6.70
CA ARG A 122 3.86 -1.55 -7.59
C ARG A 122 2.60 -0.77 -7.96
N GLY A 123 2.16 -0.92 -9.20
CA GLY A 123 0.83 -0.46 -9.59
C GLY A 123 -0.26 -1.32 -8.96
N VAL A 124 -1.49 -0.82 -8.98
CA VAL A 124 -2.68 -1.53 -8.50
C VAL A 124 -3.77 -1.53 -9.58
N THR A 125 -4.49 -2.65 -9.68
CA THR A 125 -5.72 -2.78 -10.46
C THR A 125 -6.71 -3.57 -9.64
N ALA A 126 -7.91 -3.01 -9.44
CA ALA A 126 -9.02 -3.69 -8.79
C ALA A 126 -10.00 -4.20 -9.84
N MET A 127 -10.55 -5.38 -9.61
CA MET A 127 -11.56 -6.00 -10.47
C MET A 127 -12.62 -6.65 -9.61
N GLU A 128 -13.85 -6.63 -10.11
CA GLU A 128 -14.96 -7.40 -9.56
C GLU A 128 -15.35 -8.50 -10.55
N VAL A 129 -15.55 -9.72 -10.03
CA VAL A 129 -15.99 -10.87 -10.82
C VAL A 129 -17.34 -11.33 -10.29
N THR A 130 -18.36 -11.18 -11.12
CA THR A 130 -19.73 -11.61 -10.80
C THR A 130 -20.08 -12.87 -11.58
N VAL A 131 -20.47 -13.92 -10.86
CA VAL A 131 -21.03 -15.14 -11.45
C VAL A 131 -22.53 -15.17 -11.19
N ARG A 132 -23.31 -15.19 -12.26
CA ARG A 132 -24.78 -15.28 -12.19
C ARG A 132 -25.22 -16.70 -12.49
N GLY A 133 -26.14 -17.20 -11.66
CA GLY A 133 -26.75 -18.53 -11.78
C GLY A 133 -28.16 -18.50 -12.34
N PRO A 134 -29.02 -19.42 -11.89
CA PRO A 134 -30.42 -19.48 -12.25
C PRO A 134 -31.17 -18.16 -11.98
N LYS A 135 -32.31 -17.99 -12.64
CA LYS A 135 -33.15 -16.78 -12.52
C LYS A 135 -33.81 -16.56 -11.16
N ALA A 136 -33.80 -17.58 -10.32
CA ALA A 136 -34.35 -17.55 -8.96
C ALA A 136 -33.55 -18.51 -8.07
N ASP A 137 -33.64 -18.30 -6.75
CA ASP A 137 -33.07 -19.21 -5.78
C ASP A 137 -33.73 -20.60 -5.87
N LEU A 138 -32.91 -21.63 -5.88
CA LEU A 138 -33.36 -22.99 -6.03
C LEU A 138 -33.13 -23.77 -4.73
N HIS A 139 -34.16 -24.53 -4.33
CA HIS A 139 -34.06 -25.45 -3.19
C HIS A 139 -33.11 -26.59 -3.51
N SER A 140 -32.01 -26.71 -2.80
CA SER A 140 -30.94 -27.70 -3.07
C SER A 140 -31.40 -29.13 -2.94
N GLY A 141 -32.37 -29.44 -2.09
CA GLY A 141 -32.96 -30.75 -1.94
C GLY A 141 -33.80 -31.21 -3.14
N ILE A 142 -34.23 -30.29 -4.01
CA ILE A 142 -35.03 -30.56 -5.20
C ILE A 142 -34.18 -30.46 -6.45
N TYR A 143 -33.35 -29.47 -6.54
CA TYR A 143 -32.61 -29.12 -7.76
C TYR A 143 -31.11 -29.41 -7.67
N GLY A 144 -30.61 -29.87 -6.51
CA GLY A 144 -29.21 -30.20 -6.33
C GLY A 144 -28.74 -31.25 -7.35
N GLY A 145 -27.58 -31.04 -7.96
CA GLY A 145 -27.04 -31.85 -9.04
C GLY A 145 -27.59 -31.57 -10.43
N SER A 146 -28.62 -30.69 -10.56
CA SER A 146 -29.18 -30.33 -11.87
C SER A 146 -28.50 -29.12 -12.52
N GLY A 147 -27.65 -28.44 -11.80
CA GLY A 147 -26.87 -27.29 -12.28
C GLY A 147 -25.83 -26.84 -11.24
N ASP A 148 -24.82 -26.16 -11.73
CA ASP A 148 -23.77 -25.62 -10.84
C ASP A 148 -24.28 -24.43 -10.01
N THR A 149 -23.80 -24.35 -8.78
CA THR A 149 -24.06 -23.19 -7.94
C THR A 149 -23.08 -22.07 -8.25
N PRO A 150 -23.52 -20.80 -8.33
CA PRO A 150 -22.63 -19.67 -8.59
C PRO A 150 -21.43 -19.60 -7.64
N ALA A 151 -21.64 -19.93 -6.36
CA ALA A 151 -20.59 -20.00 -5.36
C ALA A 151 -19.48 -20.98 -5.73
N LEU A 152 -19.84 -22.21 -6.13
CA LEU A 152 -18.87 -23.24 -6.50
C LEU A 152 -18.09 -22.83 -7.76
N VAL A 153 -18.81 -22.35 -8.77
CA VAL A 153 -18.18 -21.86 -10.02
C VAL A 153 -17.22 -20.72 -9.73
N LEU A 154 -17.61 -19.76 -8.89
CA LEU A 154 -16.74 -18.64 -8.51
C LEU A 154 -15.49 -19.14 -7.79
N CYS A 155 -15.62 -20.02 -6.81
CA CYS A 155 -14.48 -20.61 -6.09
C CYS A 155 -13.52 -21.35 -7.03
N GLN A 156 -14.03 -22.12 -7.97
CA GLN A 156 -13.21 -22.82 -8.97
C GLN A 156 -12.45 -21.83 -9.87
N ARG A 157 -13.10 -20.76 -10.33
CA ARG A 157 -12.46 -19.74 -11.15
C ARG A 157 -11.39 -18.97 -10.39
N LEU A 158 -11.68 -18.59 -9.14
CA LEU A 158 -10.70 -17.91 -8.28
C LEU A 158 -9.50 -18.82 -7.96
N ALA A 159 -9.73 -20.10 -7.66
CA ALA A 159 -8.65 -21.05 -7.42
C ALA A 159 -7.74 -21.23 -8.65
N ALA A 160 -8.29 -21.16 -9.87
CA ALA A 160 -7.53 -21.27 -11.11
C ALA A 160 -6.65 -20.03 -11.42
N LEU A 161 -6.85 -18.91 -10.72
CA LEU A 161 -6.03 -17.70 -10.91
C LEU A 161 -4.60 -17.83 -10.35
N ARG A 162 -4.32 -18.87 -9.55
CA ARG A 162 -2.98 -19.18 -9.02
C ARG A 162 -2.62 -20.63 -9.32
N ASP A 163 -1.34 -20.84 -9.60
CA ASP A 163 -0.78 -22.19 -9.68
C ASP A 163 -0.33 -22.71 -8.29
N THR A 164 0.05 -23.96 -8.24
CA THR A 164 0.54 -24.63 -7.01
C THR A 164 1.86 -24.07 -6.49
N ARG A 165 2.56 -23.24 -7.27
CA ARG A 165 3.82 -22.59 -6.92
C ARG A 165 3.62 -21.13 -6.44
N GLY A 166 2.37 -20.72 -6.24
CA GLY A 166 2.02 -19.37 -5.79
C GLY A 166 2.11 -18.29 -6.87
N ARG A 167 2.20 -18.68 -8.14
CA ARG A 167 2.26 -17.74 -9.26
C ARG A 167 0.85 -17.42 -9.76
N GLY A 168 0.65 -16.20 -10.22
CA GLY A 168 -0.55 -15.84 -10.98
C GLY A 168 -0.60 -16.66 -12.28
N ALA A 169 -1.73 -17.33 -12.52
CA ALA A 169 -1.96 -18.17 -13.70
C ALA A 169 -2.69 -17.44 -14.84
N VAL A 170 -2.94 -16.15 -14.68
CA VAL A 170 -3.58 -15.32 -15.71
C VAL A 170 -2.63 -15.15 -16.90
N PRO A 171 -3.04 -15.46 -18.12
CA PRO A 171 -2.22 -15.26 -19.31
C PRO A 171 -1.73 -13.80 -19.41
N GLY A 172 -0.45 -13.60 -19.71
CA GLY A 172 0.14 -12.27 -19.82
C GLY A 172 0.46 -11.57 -18.50
N PHE A 173 0.14 -12.15 -17.34
CA PHE A 173 0.32 -11.52 -16.03
C PHE A 173 1.77 -11.08 -15.75
N TYR A 174 2.74 -11.79 -16.31
CA TYR A 174 4.16 -11.52 -16.11
C TYR A 174 4.87 -10.89 -17.31
N ASP A 175 4.21 -10.69 -18.45
CA ASP A 175 4.86 -10.31 -19.71
C ASP A 175 5.62 -8.97 -19.64
N ARG A 176 5.11 -8.03 -18.84
CA ARG A 176 5.68 -6.71 -18.66
C ARG A 176 6.41 -6.51 -17.33
N VAL A 177 6.60 -7.58 -16.57
CA VAL A 177 7.25 -7.49 -15.27
C VAL A 177 8.74 -7.31 -15.45
N GLU A 178 9.25 -6.19 -15.01
CA GLU A 178 10.69 -5.90 -15.03
C GLU A 178 11.44 -6.84 -14.07
N LYS A 179 12.60 -7.28 -14.51
CA LYS A 179 13.48 -8.11 -13.69
C LYS A 179 14.25 -7.23 -12.73
N LEU A 180 14.25 -7.60 -11.46
CA LEU A 180 15.13 -6.97 -10.49
C LEU A 180 16.59 -7.08 -10.93
N THR A 181 17.29 -5.96 -10.89
CA THR A 181 18.73 -5.91 -11.12
C THR A 181 19.49 -6.61 -9.98
N ARG A 182 20.74 -6.97 -10.22
CA ARG A 182 21.59 -7.50 -9.16
C ARG A 182 21.74 -6.53 -7.99
N TYR A 183 21.85 -5.24 -8.28
CA TYR A 183 21.94 -4.20 -7.26
C TYR A 183 20.71 -4.18 -6.36
N GLU A 184 19.50 -4.15 -6.93
CA GLU A 184 18.25 -4.15 -6.19
C GLU A 184 18.12 -5.39 -5.28
N ARG A 185 18.43 -6.58 -5.79
CA ARG A 185 18.43 -7.82 -5.00
C ARG A 185 19.41 -7.74 -3.82
N GLU A 186 20.61 -7.19 -4.02
CA GLU A 186 21.59 -7.02 -2.93
C GLU A 186 21.11 -5.98 -1.89
N GLN A 187 20.45 -4.90 -2.31
CA GLN A 187 19.86 -3.94 -1.34
C GLN A 187 18.72 -4.58 -0.54
N MET A 188 17.85 -5.34 -1.16
CA MET A 188 16.76 -6.04 -0.48
C MET A 188 17.25 -7.08 0.53
N LYS A 189 18.38 -7.75 0.29
CA LYS A 189 19.01 -8.66 1.26
C LYS A 189 19.51 -7.94 2.52
N ARG A 190 19.81 -6.65 2.44
CA ARG A 190 20.27 -5.84 3.57
C ARG A 190 19.13 -5.35 4.47
N LEU A 191 17.89 -5.52 4.06
CA LEU A 191 16.74 -5.11 4.87
C LEU A 191 16.68 -5.93 6.17
N PRO A 192 16.34 -5.29 7.29
CA PRO A 192 16.59 -5.83 8.64
C PRO A 192 15.69 -6.99 9.05
N ILE A 193 14.60 -7.24 8.34
CA ILE A 193 13.61 -8.26 8.71
C ILE A 193 13.90 -9.56 7.95
N SER A 194 14.39 -10.59 8.66
CA SER A 194 14.57 -11.93 8.09
C SER A 194 13.22 -12.61 7.80
N ALA A 195 13.22 -13.63 6.93
CA ALA A 195 12.02 -14.43 6.65
C ALA A 195 11.42 -15.06 7.91
N ALA A 196 12.26 -15.49 8.88
CA ALA A 196 11.81 -16.04 10.15
C ALA A 196 11.09 -14.99 11.01
N GLN A 197 11.65 -13.79 11.09
CA GLN A 197 11.04 -12.67 11.82
C GLN A 197 9.73 -12.23 11.13
N TYR A 198 9.72 -12.18 9.81
CA TYR A 198 8.51 -11.83 9.05
C TYR A 198 7.39 -12.85 9.22
N ARG A 199 7.73 -14.14 9.18
CA ARG A 199 6.79 -15.22 9.48
C ARG A 199 6.19 -15.10 10.89
N LYS A 200 7.04 -14.80 11.89
CA LYS A 200 6.59 -14.56 13.27
C LYS A 200 5.67 -13.33 13.37
N LEU A 201 6.01 -12.24 12.67
CA LEU A 201 5.20 -11.02 12.63
C LEU A 201 3.80 -11.29 12.06
N LEU A 202 3.72 -12.11 11.01
CA LEU A 202 2.45 -12.48 10.39
C LEU A 202 1.67 -13.56 11.16
N GLY A 203 2.29 -14.23 12.14
CA GLY A 203 1.65 -15.31 12.88
C GLY A 203 1.36 -16.57 12.05
N VAL A 204 2.12 -16.82 10.97
CA VAL A 204 1.87 -17.93 10.05
C VAL A 204 2.94 -19.02 10.18
N PRO A 205 2.58 -20.31 9.93
CA PRO A 205 3.53 -21.42 10.01
C PRO A 205 4.58 -21.40 8.89
N ALA A 206 4.24 -20.84 7.73
CA ALA A 206 5.13 -20.71 6.58
C ALA A 206 4.77 -19.45 5.78
N LEU A 207 5.78 -18.86 5.11
CA LEU A 207 5.54 -17.81 4.12
C LEU A 207 5.11 -18.45 2.81
N PHE A 208 4.20 -17.78 2.12
CA PHE A 208 3.70 -18.18 0.82
C PHE A 208 4.10 -17.12 -0.23
N GLY A 209 4.21 -17.54 -1.49
CA GLY A 209 4.46 -16.65 -2.62
C GLY A 209 5.20 -17.34 -3.76
N GLU A 210 5.51 -16.58 -4.79
CA GLU A 210 6.23 -17.05 -5.98
C GLU A 210 7.61 -17.60 -5.60
N ALA A 211 7.87 -18.86 -5.98
CA ALA A 211 9.14 -19.51 -5.68
C ALA A 211 10.34 -18.79 -6.30
N GLY A 212 11.46 -18.75 -5.58
CA GLY A 212 12.70 -18.10 -6.03
C GLY A 212 12.82 -16.61 -5.68
N TYR A 213 11.85 -16.06 -4.97
CA TYR A 213 11.88 -14.67 -4.49
C TYR A 213 11.78 -14.61 -2.97
N SER A 214 12.49 -13.66 -2.37
CA SER A 214 12.39 -13.35 -0.96
C SER A 214 11.07 -12.63 -0.65
N HIS A 215 10.65 -12.63 0.62
CA HIS A 215 9.46 -11.89 1.05
C HIS A 215 9.59 -10.37 0.78
N HIS A 216 10.80 -9.81 0.80
CA HIS A 216 11.04 -8.42 0.41
C HIS A 216 10.77 -8.19 -1.07
N GLU A 217 11.27 -9.08 -1.95
CA GLU A 217 11.03 -9.00 -3.40
C GLU A 217 9.55 -9.21 -3.74
N LEU A 218 8.87 -10.14 -3.07
CA LEU A 218 7.44 -10.40 -3.28
C LEU A 218 6.57 -9.19 -2.95
N ARG A 219 6.83 -8.52 -1.85
CA ARG A 219 6.00 -7.40 -1.40
C ARG A 219 6.31 -6.07 -2.06
N SER A 220 7.46 -5.91 -2.70
CA SER A 220 7.89 -4.62 -3.27
C SER A 220 8.08 -4.61 -4.78
N ALA A 221 8.42 -5.74 -5.41
CA ALA A 221 8.83 -5.76 -6.81
C ALA A 221 8.12 -6.81 -7.67
N ARG A 222 7.53 -7.86 -7.07
CA ARG A 222 6.81 -8.87 -7.82
C ARG A 222 5.32 -8.57 -7.85
N PRO A 223 4.62 -8.79 -8.97
CA PRO A 223 3.18 -8.66 -9.03
C PRO A 223 2.53 -9.74 -8.17
N THR A 224 1.44 -9.39 -7.51
CA THR A 224 0.63 -10.31 -6.71
C THR A 224 -0.82 -10.26 -7.18
N LEU A 225 -1.56 -11.32 -6.94
CA LEU A 225 -2.98 -11.40 -7.19
C LEU A 225 -3.65 -11.82 -5.89
N GLU A 226 -4.43 -10.93 -5.32
CA GLU A 226 -5.10 -11.12 -4.04
C GLU A 226 -6.62 -11.08 -4.21
N ILE A 227 -7.33 -11.81 -3.35
CA ILE A 227 -8.79 -11.82 -3.28
C ILE A 227 -9.16 -11.13 -1.97
N ASN A 228 -9.61 -9.89 -2.06
CA ASN A 228 -9.86 -9.05 -0.90
C ASN A 228 -11.30 -9.15 -0.38
N GLY A 229 -12.18 -9.76 -1.15
CA GLY A 229 -13.56 -9.97 -0.73
C GLY A 229 -14.21 -11.10 -1.53
N LEU A 230 -15.14 -11.79 -0.90
CA LEU A 230 -15.96 -12.83 -1.52
C LEU A 230 -17.34 -12.81 -0.85
N THR A 231 -18.38 -12.62 -1.65
CA THR A 231 -19.76 -12.68 -1.18
C THR A 231 -20.55 -13.66 -2.05
N SER A 232 -21.23 -14.57 -1.45
CA SER A 232 -22.10 -15.54 -2.14
C SER A 232 -23.05 -16.22 -1.17
N GLY A 233 -24.13 -16.80 -1.69
CA GLY A 233 -25.10 -17.56 -0.95
C GLY A 233 -26.41 -16.81 -0.72
N TYR A 234 -27.31 -17.46 0.01
CA TYR A 234 -28.57 -16.88 0.46
C TYR A 234 -28.30 -15.85 1.57
N GLN A 235 -28.89 -14.67 1.44
CA GLN A 235 -28.81 -13.58 2.41
C GLN A 235 -30.19 -13.30 3.03
#